data_a3e209949d1a81e882a1e5298c714afe
#
_entry.id   a3e209949d1a81e882a1e5298c714afe
#
_cell.length_a   1.000
_cell.length_b   1.000
_cell.length_c   1.000
_cell.angle_alpha   90.00
_cell.angle_beta   90.00
_cell.angle_gamma   90.00
#
_symmetry.space_group_name_H-M   'P 1'
#
loop_
_entity.id
_entity.type
_entity.pdbx_description
1 polymer ?
#
loop_
_entity_poly.entity_id
_entity_poly.type
_entity_poly.pdbx_seq_one_letter_code
_entity_poly.pdbx_strand_id
1 'polypeptide(L)'
;PGVVGAGAIQTMINVHRVSVGKRVLMIGSGNVGLIVTYQLLQAGIDVAGIVEAAPQLGGYGVHAGKVRRAGVPLYVGHTIIEAVPNEDMSGVKGAIVAEVDNKFQPIPGTEQFIECDVIGIAVGLTPDIGLPSMADVTLINAGRLGAQVPMHDRNMETTKEGIYVAGDSSGVEEASSAIEEGKLAGIAAAEALGKIDVQTAKEAKDNVWNSLDQLRTGPFGAGRHDAKEQIIEQMEEWKVNNSAC
;
A
#
# COMPACT_ATOMS: atom_id res chain seq x y z
N PRO A 1 13.67 7.84 17.96
CA PRO A 1 12.35 7.88 18.62
C PRO A 1 11.46 9.01 18.05
N GLY A 2 10.12 8.83 18.12
CA GLY A 2 9.16 9.81 17.62
C GLY A 2 8.82 9.74 16.12
N VAL A 3 9.51 8.95 15.32
CA VAL A 3 9.16 8.68 13.91
C VAL A 3 8.65 7.24 13.79
N VAL A 4 7.43 7.05 13.33
CA VAL A 4 6.70 5.77 13.39
C VAL A 4 5.91 5.56 12.11
N GLY A 5 5.87 4.32 11.59
CA GLY A 5 4.99 3.97 10.47
C GLY A 5 3.51 4.09 10.84
N ALA A 6 2.68 4.59 9.93
CA ALA A 6 1.25 4.78 10.16
C ALA A 6 0.52 3.47 10.54
N GLY A 7 0.92 2.33 9.98
CA GLY A 7 0.41 1.02 10.38
C GLY A 7 0.71 0.67 11.83
N ALA A 8 1.92 0.99 12.32
CA ALA A 8 2.27 0.80 13.72
C ALA A 8 1.47 1.74 14.64
N ILE A 9 1.26 3.01 14.23
CA ILE A 9 0.38 3.95 14.94
C ILE A 9 -1.02 3.34 15.08
N GLN A 10 -1.58 2.83 13.97
CA GLN A 10 -2.90 2.20 13.95
C GLN A 10 -2.97 0.99 14.91
N THR A 11 -1.97 0.13 14.89
CA THR A 11 -1.89 -1.04 15.79
C THR A 11 -1.81 -0.62 17.25
N MET A 12 -0.97 0.35 17.57
CA MET A 12 -0.82 0.85 18.95
C MET A 12 -2.15 1.39 19.50
N ILE A 13 -2.84 2.21 18.71
CA ILE A 13 -4.11 2.83 19.15
C ILE A 13 -5.24 1.81 19.18
N ASN A 14 -5.46 1.06 18.09
CA ASN A 14 -6.67 0.26 17.93
C ASN A 14 -6.60 -1.10 18.64
N VAL A 15 -5.41 -1.72 18.67
CA VAL A 15 -5.22 -3.05 19.28
C VAL A 15 -4.74 -2.92 20.71
N HIS A 16 -3.66 -2.15 20.92
CA HIS A 16 -3.03 -2.04 22.24
C HIS A 16 -3.58 -0.92 23.10
N ARG A 17 -4.39 0.00 22.53
CA ARG A 17 -4.98 1.16 23.23
C ARG A 17 -3.93 2.04 23.91
N VAL A 18 -2.78 2.19 23.27
CA VAL A 18 -1.67 3.02 23.70
C VAL A 18 -1.60 4.27 22.84
N SER A 19 -1.50 5.43 23.47
CA SER A 19 -1.25 6.69 22.77
C SER A 19 0.18 6.72 22.26
N VAL A 20 0.35 7.14 21.00
CA VAL A 20 1.69 7.28 20.39
C VAL A 20 2.34 8.61 20.69
N GLY A 21 1.55 9.60 21.15
CA GLY A 21 1.98 10.95 21.48
C GLY A 21 0.77 11.87 21.62
N LYS A 22 1.00 13.18 21.65
CA LYS A 22 -0.05 14.21 21.83
C LYS A 22 -0.40 14.92 20.53
N ARG A 23 0.58 15.09 19.63
CA ARG A 23 0.43 15.84 18.39
C ARG A 23 1.21 15.20 17.25
N VAL A 24 0.51 14.63 16.27
CA VAL A 24 1.09 13.86 15.17
C VAL A 24 1.14 14.68 13.89
N LEU A 25 2.29 14.73 13.21
CA LEU A 25 2.40 15.15 11.82
C LEU A 25 2.39 13.90 10.92
N MET A 26 1.43 13.80 9.99
CA MET A 26 1.34 12.67 9.07
C MET A 26 2.06 12.99 7.75
N ILE A 27 2.92 12.10 7.31
CA ILE A 27 3.61 12.19 6.01
C ILE A 27 2.97 11.19 5.05
N GLY A 28 2.38 11.71 3.97
CA GLY A 28 1.64 10.94 2.97
C GLY A 28 0.13 10.99 3.17
N SER A 29 -0.58 11.22 2.06
CA SER A 29 -2.03 11.38 1.99
C SER A 29 -2.76 10.26 1.24
N GLY A 30 -2.13 9.10 1.11
CA GLY A 30 -2.82 7.89 0.65
C GLY A 30 -3.95 7.48 1.61
N ASN A 31 -4.72 6.45 1.26
CA ASN A 31 -5.83 5.99 2.11
C ASN A 31 -5.40 5.73 3.55
N VAL A 32 -4.24 5.09 3.77
CA VAL A 32 -3.72 4.81 5.11
C VAL A 32 -3.46 6.11 5.88
N GLY A 33 -2.76 7.08 5.29
CA GLY A 33 -2.47 8.35 5.95
C GLY A 33 -3.73 9.12 6.35
N LEU A 34 -4.71 9.20 5.45
CA LEU A 34 -6.00 9.87 5.71
C LEU A 34 -6.82 9.15 6.78
N ILE A 35 -6.89 7.80 6.73
CA ILE A 35 -7.66 7.00 7.68
C ILE A 35 -7.03 7.08 9.07
N VAL A 36 -5.71 6.87 9.17
CA VAL A 36 -5.01 6.93 10.47
C VAL A 36 -5.09 8.32 11.07
N THR A 37 -4.97 9.40 10.25
CA THR A 37 -5.20 10.77 10.72
C THR A 37 -6.58 10.93 11.36
N TYR A 38 -7.63 10.42 10.73
CA TYR A 38 -8.97 10.50 11.30
C TYR A 38 -9.12 9.66 12.59
N GLN A 39 -8.47 8.50 12.66
CA GLN A 39 -8.45 7.66 13.87
C GLN A 39 -7.72 8.34 15.04
N LEU A 40 -6.63 9.07 14.77
CA LEU A 40 -5.92 9.88 15.77
C LEU A 40 -6.87 10.90 16.41
N LEU A 41 -7.61 11.65 15.59
CA LEU A 41 -8.60 12.61 16.08
C LEU A 41 -9.71 11.94 16.91
N GLN A 42 -10.19 10.77 16.50
CA GLN A 42 -11.18 9.99 17.26
C GLN A 42 -10.62 9.50 18.61
N ALA A 43 -9.31 9.25 18.68
CA ALA A 43 -8.62 8.88 19.91
C ALA A 43 -8.27 10.10 20.80
N GLY A 44 -8.62 11.31 20.39
CA GLY A 44 -8.32 12.55 21.12
C GLY A 44 -6.88 13.03 20.98
N ILE A 45 -6.15 12.53 19.96
CA ILE A 45 -4.77 12.93 19.65
C ILE A 45 -4.84 14.05 18.60
N ASP A 46 -4.14 15.16 18.84
CA ASP A 46 -4.08 16.28 17.91
C ASP A 46 -3.27 15.91 16.64
N VAL A 47 -3.65 16.51 15.52
CA VAL A 47 -2.94 16.32 14.23
C VAL A 47 -2.42 17.65 13.74
N ALA A 48 -1.10 17.80 13.71
CA ALA A 48 -0.40 19.02 13.27
C ALA A 48 -0.64 19.29 11.77
N GLY A 49 -0.85 18.23 10.99
CA GLY A 49 -1.17 18.32 9.57
C GLY A 49 -0.87 17.04 8.82
N ILE A 50 -1.16 17.06 7.53
CA ILE A 50 -0.78 16.03 6.56
C ILE A 50 0.12 16.66 5.52
N VAL A 51 1.30 16.10 5.30
CA VAL A 51 2.27 16.51 4.28
C VAL A 51 2.19 15.54 3.10
N GLU A 52 2.01 16.08 1.89
CA GLU A 52 1.89 15.31 0.65
C GLU A 52 2.75 15.94 -0.43
N ALA A 53 3.64 15.15 -1.02
CA ALA A 53 4.53 15.64 -2.06
C ALA A 53 3.81 15.92 -3.40
N ALA A 54 2.77 15.14 -3.71
CA ALA A 54 1.95 15.38 -4.89
C ALA A 54 1.14 16.70 -4.78
N PRO A 55 0.74 17.31 -5.91
CA PRO A 55 -0.06 18.54 -5.90
C PRO A 55 -1.51 18.34 -5.43
N GLN A 56 -1.90 17.10 -5.17
CA GLN A 56 -3.24 16.73 -4.68
C GLN A 56 -3.16 15.52 -3.75
N LEU A 57 -4.20 15.33 -2.93
CA LEU A 57 -4.28 14.18 -2.03
C LEU A 57 -4.39 12.86 -2.80
N GLY A 58 -3.63 11.85 -2.37
CA GLY A 58 -3.53 10.56 -3.06
C GLY A 58 -4.64 9.56 -2.73
N GLY A 59 -5.34 9.71 -1.60
CA GLY A 59 -6.38 8.79 -1.17
C GLY A 59 -7.79 9.17 -1.65
N TYR A 60 -8.76 8.32 -1.32
CA TYR A 60 -10.16 8.53 -1.72
C TYR A 60 -10.75 9.83 -1.16
N GLY A 61 -11.53 10.53 -1.99
CA GLY A 61 -12.17 11.79 -1.63
C GLY A 61 -13.05 11.72 -0.37
N VAL A 62 -13.63 10.56 -0.06
CA VAL A 62 -14.41 10.35 1.17
C VAL A 62 -13.54 10.47 2.43
N HIS A 63 -12.32 9.97 2.41
CA HIS A 63 -11.37 10.10 3.53
C HIS A 63 -10.79 11.51 3.60
N ALA A 64 -10.38 12.07 2.46
CA ALA A 64 -9.94 13.47 2.38
C ALA A 64 -11.01 14.45 2.91
N GLY A 65 -12.28 14.23 2.57
CA GLY A 65 -13.39 15.02 3.06
C GLY A 65 -13.57 14.97 4.58
N LYS A 66 -13.29 13.83 5.23
CA LYS A 66 -13.34 13.69 6.70
C LYS A 66 -12.30 14.55 7.39
N VAL A 67 -11.03 14.44 6.97
CA VAL A 67 -9.93 15.19 7.58
C VAL A 67 -10.04 16.69 7.32
N ARG A 68 -10.50 17.11 6.13
CA ARG A 68 -10.80 18.52 5.83
C ARG A 68 -11.88 19.10 6.73
N ARG A 69 -12.99 18.39 6.91
CA ARG A 69 -14.07 18.84 7.79
C ARG A 69 -13.66 18.92 9.26
N ALA A 70 -12.69 18.08 9.66
CA ALA A 70 -12.11 18.13 11.00
C ALA A 70 -11.10 19.29 11.19
N GLY A 71 -10.82 20.07 10.14
CA GLY A 71 -9.92 21.24 10.22
C GLY A 71 -8.43 20.88 10.19
N VAL A 72 -8.05 19.64 9.77
CA VAL A 72 -6.65 19.25 9.68
C VAL A 72 -5.93 20.05 8.59
N PRO A 73 -4.78 20.69 8.89
CA PRO A 73 -3.96 21.37 7.89
C PRO A 73 -3.45 20.38 6.83
N LEU A 74 -3.46 20.81 5.56
CA LEU A 74 -3.02 19.99 4.42
C LEU A 74 -1.92 20.73 3.67
N TYR A 75 -0.72 20.19 3.69
CA TYR A 75 0.47 20.71 3.03
C TYR A 75 0.72 19.89 1.77
N VAL A 76 -0.04 20.15 0.68
CA VAL A 76 0.15 19.52 -0.64
C VAL A 76 1.29 20.20 -1.38
N GLY A 77 2.01 19.44 -2.22
CA GLY A 77 3.23 19.94 -2.87
C GLY A 77 4.38 20.18 -1.88
N HIS A 78 4.39 19.47 -0.74
CA HIS A 78 5.41 19.60 0.30
C HIS A 78 6.00 18.24 0.65
N THR A 79 7.25 18.25 1.10
CA THR A 79 7.92 17.06 1.65
C THR A 79 8.56 17.35 2.99
N ILE A 80 8.83 16.30 3.76
CA ILE A 80 9.62 16.41 4.97
C ILE A 80 11.12 16.48 4.61
N ILE A 81 11.84 17.41 5.23
CA ILE A 81 13.28 17.59 5.08
C ILE A 81 14.01 16.94 6.27
N GLU A 82 13.49 17.21 7.48
CA GLU A 82 14.15 16.79 8.69
C GLU A 82 13.14 16.52 9.81
N ALA A 83 13.38 15.47 10.58
CA ALA A 83 12.75 15.24 11.86
C ALA A 83 13.63 15.88 12.94
N VAL A 84 13.15 16.96 13.55
CA VAL A 84 13.93 17.76 14.52
C VAL A 84 13.82 17.11 15.90
N PRO A 85 14.94 16.63 16.48
CA PRO A 85 14.92 16.01 17.80
C PRO A 85 14.64 17.03 18.91
N ASN A 86 14.11 16.55 20.03
CA ASN A 86 14.12 17.30 21.27
C ASN A 86 15.54 17.39 21.90
N GLU A 87 15.70 18.20 22.93
CA GLU A 87 17.02 18.51 23.48
C GLU A 87 17.76 17.28 24.06
N ASP A 88 17.03 16.35 24.63
CA ASP A 88 17.57 15.13 25.24
C ASP A 88 17.65 13.93 24.28
N MET A 89 17.31 14.12 22.99
CA MET A 89 17.29 13.09 21.94
C MET A 89 16.32 11.93 22.21
N SER A 90 15.40 12.07 23.16
CA SER A 90 14.42 11.03 23.51
C SER A 90 13.25 10.92 22.54
N GLY A 91 13.06 11.91 21.67
CA GLY A 91 11.98 11.99 20.69
C GLY A 91 12.17 13.12 19.70
N VAL A 92 11.09 13.52 19.04
CA VAL A 92 11.06 14.69 18.16
C VAL A 92 10.29 15.83 18.82
N LYS A 93 10.66 17.08 18.50
CA LYS A 93 9.91 18.29 18.84
C LYS A 93 9.19 18.90 17.64
N GLY A 94 9.42 18.37 16.46
CA GLY A 94 8.80 18.84 15.22
C GLY A 94 9.50 18.31 13.98
N ALA A 95 9.08 18.83 12.85
CA ALA A 95 9.65 18.54 11.54
C ALA A 95 9.87 19.81 10.74
N ILE A 96 10.90 19.83 9.90
CA ILE A 96 11.06 20.82 8.83
C ILE A 96 10.46 20.23 7.57
N VAL A 97 9.53 20.97 6.96
CA VAL A 97 8.91 20.64 5.68
C VAL A 97 9.19 21.76 4.69
N ALA A 98 9.23 21.42 3.39
CA ALA A 98 9.41 22.44 2.33
C ALA A 98 8.52 22.11 1.14
N GLU A 99 8.23 23.12 0.31
CA GLU A 99 7.61 22.91 -1.00
C GLU A 99 8.52 22.08 -1.90
N VAL A 100 7.93 21.36 -2.87
CA VAL A 100 8.65 20.59 -3.86
C VAL A 100 8.39 21.10 -5.28
N ASP A 101 9.39 20.97 -6.12
CA ASP A 101 9.28 21.22 -7.56
C ASP A 101 8.60 20.05 -8.30
N ASN A 102 8.48 20.17 -9.64
CA ASN A 102 7.89 19.15 -10.50
C ASN A 102 8.66 17.81 -10.54
N LYS A 103 9.87 17.76 -9.95
CA LYS A 103 10.69 16.55 -9.80
C LYS A 103 10.70 16.04 -8.36
N PHE A 104 9.80 16.55 -7.52
CA PHE A 104 9.71 16.26 -6.09
C PHE A 104 10.99 16.63 -5.30
N GLN A 105 11.79 17.60 -5.81
CA GLN A 105 12.94 18.11 -5.09
C GLN A 105 12.54 19.31 -4.23
N PRO A 106 13.01 19.39 -2.96
CA PRO A 106 12.72 20.51 -2.10
C PRO A 106 13.19 21.84 -2.70
N ILE A 107 12.33 22.86 -2.60
CA ILE A 107 12.63 24.23 -3.06
C ILE A 107 13.28 25.00 -1.90
N PRO A 108 14.57 25.40 -2.02
CA PRO A 108 15.26 26.16 -0.96
C PRO A 108 14.57 27.48 -0.65
N GLY A 109 14.46 27.81 0.65
CA GLY A 109 13.83 29.04 1.12
C GLY A 109 12.32 28.93 1.38
N THR A 110 11.75 27.73 1.19
CA THR A 110 10.33 27.45 1.52
C THR A 110 10.19 26.61 2.79
N GLU A 111 11.29 26.40 3.51
CA GLU A 111 11.32 25.59 4.73
C GLU A 111 10.45 26.19 5.84
N GLN A 112 9.61 25.37 6.45
CA GLN A 112 8.80 25.74 7.60
C GLN A 112 8.90 24.68 8.69
N PHE A 113 8.96 25.11 9.94
CA PHE A 113 8.94 24.22 11.10
C PHE A 113 7.48 23.96 11.51
N ILE A 114 7.15 22.66 11.68
CA ILE A 114 5.87 22.21 12.20
C ILE A 114 6.11 21.49 13.52
N GLU A 115 5.57 22.03 14.61
CA GLU A 115 5.66 21.44 15.93
C GLU A 115 4.82 20.16 16.03
N CYS A 116 5.44 19.06 16.44
CA CYS A 116 4.81 17.76 16.74
C CYS A 116 5.71 16.92 17.64
N ASP A 117 5.15 15.97 18.36
CA ASP A 117 5.90 15.01 19.18
C ASP A 117 5.96 13.62 18.54
N VAL A 118 5.23 13.43 17.43
CA VAL A 118 5.27 12.21 16.60
C VAL A 118 5.19 12.56 15.12
N ILE A 119 5.99 11.89 14.30
CA ILE A 119 5.91 11.91 12.84
C ILE A 119 5.43 10.54 12.38
N GLY A 120 4.25 10.51 11.76
CA GLY A 120 3.64 9.30 11.20
C GLY A 120 3.99 9.15 9.71
N ILE A 121 4.55 8.01 9.29
CA ILE A 121 4.97 7.77 7.90
C ILE A 121 3.93 6.89 7.20
N ALA A 122 3.31 7.41 6.13
CA ALA A 122 2.29 6.75 5.31
C ALA A 122 2.60 6.86 3.80
N VAL A 123 3.85 6.64 3.42
CA VAL A 123 4.36 6.88 2.05
C VAL A 123 4.36 5.64 1.15
N GLY A 124 3.66 4.61 1.52
CA GLY A 124 3.49 3.39 0.73
C GLY A 124 3.40 2.14 1.59
N LEU A 125 3.07 1.04 0.92
CA LEU A 125 2.98 -0.31 1.47
C LEU A 125 3.92 -1.19 0.65
N THR A 126 4.55 -2.16 1.30
CA THR A 126 5.42 -3.15 0.64
C THR A 126 4.79 -4.52 0.80
N PRO A 127 4.68 -5.31 -0.28
CA PRO A 127 4.22 -6.70 -0.21
C PRO A 127 5.09 -7.52 0.73
N ASP A 128 4.49 -8.42 1.50
CA ASP A 128 5.24 -9.43 2.25
C ASP A 128 5.61 -10.58 1.32
N ILE A 129 6.86 -10.59 0.90
CA ILE A 129 7.44 -11.59 -0.01
C ILE A 129 8.36 -12.59 0.69
N GLY A 130 8.35 -12.64 2.02
CA GLY A 130 9.23 -13.51 2.80
C GLY A 130 9.07 -14.98 2.44
N LEU A 131 7.83 -15.51 2.48
CA LEU A 131 7.56 -16.91 2.13
C LEU A 131 7.82 -17.23 0.66
N PRO A 132 7.36 -16.44 -0.32
CA PRO A 132 7.73 -16.65 -1.74
C PRO A 132 9.24 -16.67 -1.98
N SER A 133 9.99 -15.77 -1.33
CA SER A 133 11.46 -15.73 -1.44
C SER A 133 12.11 -17.01 -0.89
N MET A 134 11.64 -17.52 0.24
CA MET A 134 12.13 -18.77 0.84
C MET A 134 11.83 -20.01 -0.02
N ALA A 135 10.80 -19.91 -0.86
CA ALA A 135 10.43 -20.97 -1.82
C ALA A 135 11.12 -20.80 -3.19
N ASP A 136 12.08 -19.89 -3.32
CA ASP A 136 12.77 -19.56 -4.57
C ASP A 136 11.81 -19.18 -5.73
N VAL A 137 10.69 -18.53 -5.41
CA VAL A 137 9.79 -17.97 -6.43
C VAL A 137 10.47 -16.79 -7.10
N THR A 138 10.37 -16.68 -8.41
CA THR A 138 10.89 -15.51 -9.14
C THR A 138 10.13 -14.25 -8.75
N LEU A 139 10.87 -13.24 -8.33
CA LEU A 139 10.33 -11.90 -7.98
C LEU A 139 10.57 -10.93 -9.11
N ILE A 140 9.59 -10.05 -9.35
CA ILE A 140 9.67 -8.98 -10.34
C ILE A 140 9.32 -7.63 -9.71
N ASN A 141 9.80 -6.54 -10.28
CA ASN A 141 9.51 -5.20 -9.79
C ASN A 141 8.20 -4.67 -10.36
N ALA A 142 7.23 -4.44 -9.51
CA ALA A 142 5.93 -3.86 -9.82
C ALA A 142 5.65 -2.66 -8.92
N GLY A 143 6.32 -1.55 -9.17
CA GLY A 143 6.29 -0.35 -8.29
C GLY A 143 4.88 0.17 -7.97
N ARG A 144 3.92 0.04 -8.89
CA ARG A 144 2.50 0.38 -8.65
C ARG A 144 1.81 -0.52 -7.61
N LEU A 145 2.35 -1.71 -7.38
CA LEU A 145 1.83 -2.71 -6.43
C LEU A 145 2.66 -2.79 -5.15
N GLY A 146 3.56 -1.82 -4.96
CA GLY A 146 4.26 -1.60 -3.70
C GLY A 146 5.76 -1.89 -3.73
N ALA A 147 6.30 -2.72 -4.59
CA ALA A 147 7.72 -2.97 -4.84
C ALA A 147 7.92 -4.27 -5.65
N GLN A 148 8.71 -5.21 -5.11
CA GLN A 148 8.84 -6.55 -5.66
C GLN A 148 7.62 -7.41 -5.31
N VAL A 149 7.18 -8.20 -6.27
CA VAL A 149 6.07 -9.15 -6.14
C VAL A 149 6.46 -10.49 -6.74
N PRO A 150 5.88 -11.61 -6.27
CA PRO A 150 6.04 -12.91 -6.91
C PRO A 150 5.44 -12.92 -8.33
N MET A 151 6.20 -13.40 -9.30
CA MET A 151 5.68 -13.66 -10.64
C MET A 151 4.64 -14.78 -10.55
N HIS A 152 3.48 -14.58 -11.16
CA HIS A 152 2.36 -15.52 -11.15
C HIS A 152 1.55 -15.47 -12.45
N ASP A 153 0.86 -16.54 -12.76
CA ASP A 153 -0.05 -16.63 -13.90
C ASP A 153 -1.49 -16.22 -13.55
N ARG A 154 -2.40 -16.41 -14.52
CA ARG A 154 -3.85 -16.14 -14.33
C ARG A 154 -4.53 -17.05 -13.32
N ASN A 155 -3.88 -18.13 -12.90
CA ASN A 155 -4.35 -19.02 -11.83
C ASN A 155 -3.77 -18.65 -10.46
N MET A 156 -3.02 -17.54 -10.36
CA MET A 156 -2.25 -17.14 -9.17
C MET A 156 -1.14 -18.13 -8.82
N GLU A 157 -0.80 -19.08 -9.71
CA GLU A 157 0.30 -20.00 -9.54
C GLU A 157 1.63 -19.34 -9.88
N THR A 158 2.62 -19.51 -9.02
CA THR A 158 3.93 -18.88 -9.15
C THR A 158 4.84 -19.65 -10.10
N THR A 159 6.09 -19.21 -10.25
CA THR A 159 7.13 -19.97 -11.00
C THR A 159 7.52 -21.30 -10.35
N LYS A 160 6.95 -21.62 -9.19
CA LYS A 160 7.09 -22.89 -8.50
C LYS A 160 5.76 -23.63 -8.51
N GLU A 161 5.74 -24.79 -9.13
CA GLU A 161 4.56 -25.64 -9.24
C GLU A 161 3.93 -25.91 -7.86
N GLY A 162 2.60 -25.76 -7.77
CA GLY A 162 1.83 -25.97 -6.56
C GLY A 162 1.95 -24.85 -5.52
N ILE A 163 2.69 -23.77 -5.79
CA ILE A 163 2.79 -22.61 -4.93
C ILE A 163 1.97 -21.46 -5.54
N TYR A 164 0.96 -21.02 -4.80
CA TYR A 164 0.04 -19.95 -5.18
C TYR A 164 0.27 -18.73 -4.32
N VAL A 165 0.03 -17.55 -4.89
CA VAL A 165 0.11 -16.26 -4.19
C VAL A 165 -1.16 -15.45 -4.43
N ALA A 166 -1.68 -14.76 -3.42
CA ALA A 166 -2.88 -13.94 -3.54
C ALA A 166 -2.88 -12.78 -2.54
N GLY A 167 -3.66 -11.74 -2.81
CA GLY A 167 -3.78 -10.56 -1.97
C GLY A 167 -2.50 -9.73 -1.95
N ASP A 168 -2.23 -9.04 -0.85
CA ASP A 168 -1.11 -8.09 -0.73
C ASP A 168 0.26 -8.71 -1.04
N SER A 169 0.44 -10.01 -0.81
CA SER A 169 1.68 -10.72 -1.19
C SER A 169 1.89 -10.81 -2.72
N SER A 170 0.81 -10.77 -3.52
CA SER A 170 0.87 -10.73 -4.98
C SER A 170 0.91 -9.30 -5.53
N GLY A 171 0.87 -8.30 -4.65
CA GLY A 171 0.84 -6.87 -4.95
C GLY A 171 -0.27 -6.15 -4.21
N VAL A 172 0.07 -5.04 -3.57
CA VAL A 172 -0.84 -4.32 -2.67
C VAL A 172 -1.99 -3.67 -3.44
N GLU A 173 -3.21 -4.12 -3.14
CA GLU A 173 -4.46 -3.57 -3.66
C GLU A 173 -5.47 -3.32 -2.52
N GLU A 174 -6.76 -3.45 -2.82
CA GLU A 174 -7.84 -3.35 -1.84
C GLU A 174 -8.23 -4.75 -1.30
N ALA A 175 -8.82 -4.81 -0.12
CA ALA A 175 -9.24 -6.07 0.49
C ALA A 175 -10.23 -6.88 -0.38
N SER A 176 -11.07 -6.21 -1.16
CA SER A 176 -11.98 -6.85 -2.12
C SER A 176 -11.24 -7.61 -3.21
N SER A 177 -10.19 -7.02 -3.79
CA SER A 177 -9.33 -7.68 -4.78
C SER A 177 -8.60 -8.88 -4.15
N ALA A 178 -8.09 -8.73 -2.92
CA ALA A 178 -7.42 -9.81 -2.19
C ALA A 178 -8.35 -11.02 -1.96
N ILE A 179 -9.62 -10.78 -1.65
CA ILE A 179 -10.63 -11.85 -1.50
C ILE A 179 -10.83 -12.60 -2.83
N GLU A 180 -11.00 -11.88 -3.93
CA GLU A 180 -11.20 -12.50 -5.24
C GLU A 180 -9.95 -13.27 -5.71
N GLU A 181 -8.75 -12.71 -5.52
CA GLU A 181 -7.51 -13.43 -5.82
C GLU A 181 -7.37 -14.71 -4.97
N GLY A 182 -7.72 -14.66 -3.68
CA GLY A 182 -7.72 -15.85 -2.81
C GLY A 182 -8.69 -16.94 -3.29
N LYS A 183 -9.88 -16.56 -3.77
CA LYS A 183 -10.82 -17.51 -4.40
C LYS A 183 -10.21 -18.11 -5.66
N LEU A 184 -9.60 -17.30 -6.52
CA LEU A 184 -8.98 -17.74 -7.76
C LEU A 184 -7.87 -18.76 -7.50
N ALA A 185 -6.97 -18.47 -6.57
CA ALA A 185 -5.91 -19.38 -6.14
C ALA A 185 -6.47 -20.71 -5.59
N GLY A 186 -7.52 -20.63 -4.75
CA GLY A 186 -8.18 -21.81 -4.19
C GLY A 186 -8.86 -22.69 -5.23
N ILE A 187 -9.53 -22.10 -6.22
CA ILE A 187 -10.15 -22.83 -7.35
C ILE A 187 -9.06 -23.51 -8.19
N ALA A 188 -7.99 -22.79 -8.53
CA ALA A 188 -6.90 -23.31 -9.32
C ALA A 188 -6.18 -24.47 -8.62
N ALA A 189 -5.92 -24.36 -7.32
CA ALA A 189 -5.33 -25.43 -6.53
C ALA A 189 -6.26 -26.66 -6.45
N ALA A 190 -7.57 -26.46 -6.29
CA ALA A 190 -8.55 -27.56 -6.25
C ALA A 190 -8.63 -28.30 -7.60
N GLU A 191 -8.57 -27.57 -8.72
CA GLU A 191 -8.50 -28.15 -10.07
C GLU A 191 -7.21 -28.97 -10.25
N ALA A 192 -6.05 -28.41 -9.91
CA ALA A 192 -4.76 -29.07 -10.02
C ALA A 192 -4.69 -30.38 -9.21
N LEU A 193 -5.39 -30.40 -8.06
CA LEU A 193 -5.52 -31.59 -7.21
C LEU A 193 -6.64 -32.57 -7.64
N GLY A 194 -7.33 -32.30 -8.75
CA GLY A 194 -8.44 -33.11 -9.25
C GLY A 194 -9.66 -33.16 -8.31
N LYS A 195 -9.85 -32.14 -7.46
CA LYS A 195 -10.99 -32.04 -6.54
C LYS A 195 -12.23 -31.43 -7.17
N ILE A 196 -12.06 -30.69 -8.24
CA ILE A 196 -13.12 -30.20 -9.11
C ILE A 196 -12.73 -30.48 -10.56
N ASP A 197 -13.72 -30.65 -11.43
CA ASP A 197 -13.48 -30.88 -12.87
C ASP A 197 -13.13 -29.56 -13.58
N VAL A 198 -12.48 -29.69 -14.74
CA VAL A 198 -11.95 -28.56 -15.52
C VAL A 198 -13.06 -27.58 -15.93
N GLN A 199 -14.28 -28.08 -16.27
CA GLN A 199 -15.38 -27.21 -16.69
C GLN A 199 -15.90 -26.38 -15.53
N THR A 200 -16.12 -26.99 -14.39
CA THR A 200 -16.53 -26.32 -13.14
C THR A 200 -15.48 -25.29 -12.71
N ALA A 201 -14.21 -25.67 -12.76
CA ALA A 201 -13.10 -24.77 -12.43
C ALA A 201 -13.06 -23.56 -13.35
N LYS A 202 -13.22 -23.79 -14.66
CA LYS A 202 -13.23 -22.72 -15.68
C LYS A 202 -14.33 -21.70 -15.42
N GLU A 203 -15.56 -22.16 -15.25
CA GLU A 203 -16.73 -21.29 -15.00
C GLU A 203 -16.54 -20.46 -13.70
N ALA A 204 -16.03 -21.10 -12.66
CA ALA A 204 -15.76 -20.42 -11.38
C ALA A 204 -14.65 -19.37 -11.53
N LYS A 205 -13.54 -19.68 -12.22
CA LYS A 205 -12.45 -18.72 -12.49
C LYS A 205 -12.91 -17.56 -13.37
N ASP A 206 -13.68 -17.80 -14.42
CA ASP A 206 -14.24 -16.76 -15.28
C ASP A 206 -15.10 -15.77 -14.50
N ASN A 207 -15.94 -16.25 -13.55
CA ASN A 207 -16.73 -15.40 -12.67
C ASN A 207 -15.85 -14.54 -11.74
N VAL A 208 -14.77 -15.11 -11.18
CA VAL A 208 -13.84 -14.36 -10.33
C VAL A 208 -13.08 -13.30 -11.13
N TRP A 209 -12.62 -13.61 -12.34
CA TRP A 209 -11.98 -12.64 -13.21
C TRP A 209 -12.90 -11.48 -13.57
N ASN A 210 -14.16 -11.77 -13.91
CA ASN A 210 -15.16 -10.72 -14.16
C ASN A 210 -15.32 -9.77 -12.94
N SER A 211 -15.25 -10.31 -11.72
CA SER A 211 -15.30 -9.50 -10.49
C SER A 211 -14.03 -8.65 -10.31
N LEU A 212 -12.85 -9.24 -10.53
CA LEU A 212 -11.57 -8.53 -10.46
C LEU A 212 -11.48 -7.39 -11.47
N ASP A 213 -11.91 -7.62 -12.72
CA ASP A 213 -11.93 -6.61 -13.77
C ASP A 213 -12.82 -5.42 -13.40
N GLN A 214 -13.98 -5.68 -12.79
CA GLN A 214 -14.85 -4.61 -12.29
C GLN A 214 -14.23 -3.82 -11.14
N LEU A 215 -13.54 -4.49 -10.21
CA LEU A 215 -12.85 -3.85 -9.09
C LEU A 215 -11.66 -3.00 -9.53
N ARG A 216 -11.01 -3.39 -10.61
CA ARG A 216 -9.81 -2.74 -11.18
C ARG A 216 -10.11 -1.65 -12.20
N THR A 217 -11.33 -1.11 -12.22
CA THR A 217 -11.72 0.00 -13.10
C THR A 217 -11.54 1.38 -12.47
N GLY A 218 -11.64 2.42 -13.30
CA GLY A 218 -11.62 3.82 -12.85
C GLY A 218 -10.24 4.33 -12.42
N PRO A 219 -10.17 5.57 -11.90
CA PRO A 219 -8.90 6.29 -11.72
C PRO A 219 -7.98 5.67 -10.65
N PHE A 220 -8.54 4.89 -9.73
CA PHE A 220 -7.76 4.22 -8.67
C PHE A 220 -7.42 2.76 -9.01
N GLY A 221 -8.22 2.11 -9.88
CA GLY A 221 -8.06 0.70 -10.23
C GLY A 221 -7.24 0.46 -11.50
N ALA A 222 -7.42 1.26 -12.55
CA ALA A 222 -6.85 1.03 -13.87
C ALA A 222 -5.32 0.81 -13.86
N GLY A 223 -4.57 1.64 -13.13
CA GLY A 223 -3.11 1.47 -13.08
C GLY A 223 -2.64 0.24 -12.30
N ARG A 224 -3.49 -0.33 -11.41
CA ARG A 224 -3.22 -1.61 -10.75
C ARG A 224 -3.56 -2.78 -11.68
N HIS A 225 -4.66 -2.66 -12.42
CA HIS A 225 -5.02 -3.60 -13.50
C HIS A 225 -3.85 -3.79 -14.47
N ASP A 226 -3.35 -2.69 -15.04
CA ASP A 226 -2.23 -2.72 -15.99
C ASP A 226 -0.98 -3.39 -15.38
N ALA A 227 -0.67 -3.10 -14.12
CA ALA A 227 0.47 -3.71 -13.43
C ALA A 227 0.28 -5.22 -13.20
N LYS A 228 -0.95 -5.68 -12.90
CA LYS A 228 -1.26 -7.12 -12.77
C LYS A 228 -1.18 -7.84 -14.11
N GLU A 229 -1.71 -7.26 -15.18
CA GLU A 229 -1.59 -7.85 -16.53
C GLU A 229 -0.12 -7.97 -16.95
N GLN A 230 0.74 -6.98 -16.65
CA GLN A 230 2.18 -7.06 -16.92
C GLN A 230 2.87 -8.22 -16.17
N ILE A 231 2.45 -8.55 -14.94
CA ILE A 231 2.97 -9.70 -14.22
C ILE A 231 2.62 -10.99 -14.95
N ILE A 232 1.35 -11.12 -15.37
CA ILE A 232 0.84 -12.29 -16.08
C ILE A 232 1.56 -12.46 -17.44
N GLU A 233 1.73 -11.37 -18.21
CA GLU A 233 2.47 -11.38 -19.48
C GLU A 233 3.92 -11.85 -19.28
N GLN A 234 4.62 -11.34 -18.28
CA GLN A 234 5.98 -11.77 -17.96
C GLN A 234 6.04 -13.25 -17.53
N MET A 235 5.02 -13.75 -16.84
CA MET A 235 4.93 -15.16 -16.47
C MET A 235 4.74 -16.05 -17.71
N GLU A 236 3.93 -15.64 -18.68
CA GLU A 236 3.76 -16.39 -19.94
C GLU A 236 5.07 -16.44 -20.73
N GLU A 237 5.79 -15.34 -20.83
CA GLU A 237 7.13 -15.29 -21.45
C GLU A 237 8.13 -16.20 -20.71
N TRP A 238 8.10 -16.18 -19.36
CA TRP A 238 8.95 -17.04 -18.55
C TRP A 238 8.65 -18.52 -18.78
N LYS A 239 7.38 -18.92 -18.86
CA LYS A 239 6.95 -20.30 -19.16
C LYS A 239 7.49 -20.76 -20.50
N VAL A 240 7.37 -19.95 -21.55
CA VAL A 240 7.89 -20.27 -22.89
C VAL A 240 9.40 -20.51 -22.85
N ASN A 241 10.15 -19.63 -22.17
CA ASN A 241 11.61 -19.71 -22.10
C ASN A 241 12.14 -20.88 -21.25
N ASN A 242 11.34 -21.36 -20.28
CA ASN A 242 11.73 -22.44 -19.36
C ASN A 242 11.04 -23.80 -19.65
N SER A 243 10.10 -23.85 -20.59
CA SER A 243 9.48 -25.11 -21.03
C SER A 243 10.35 -25.91 -22.01
N ALA A 244 11.49 -25.37 -22.44
CA ALA A 244 12.40 -25.98 -23.42
C ALA A 244 13.61 -26.70 -22.77
N CYS A 245 13.62 -26.87 -21.44
CA CYS A 245 14.56 -27.65 -20.69
C CYS A 245 13.85 -28.84 -20.03
#